data_c3b1bafa5a1ed0ef936caecc6388e141
#
_entry.id   c3b1bafa5a1ed0ef936caecc6388e141
#
_cell.length_a   1.000
_cell.length_b   1.000
_cell.length_c   1.000
_cell.angle_alpha   90.00
_cell.angle_beta   90.00
_cell.angle_gamma   90.00
#
_symmetry.space_group_name_H-M   'P 1'
#
loop_
_entity.id
_entity.type
_entity.pdbx_description
1 polymer ?
#
loop_
_entity_poly.entity_id
_entity_poly.type
_entity_poly.pdbx_seq_one_letter_code
_entity_poly.pdbx_strand_id
1 'polypeptide(L)'
;ADKLNLLRIFEEGLRTGLLIHPNEMRMVSASLDQIDDDMRINPEAQRIFMGLMLKHGNPERALRRMNELGVLAAFIPEFEPIVAMMQFNMYHSYTVDEHTIQVIKSLAQIERVELEEELPIASSILQEGINRKVMYVGAGQSWCINNEDGLVTRRVGGGIGKN
;
A
#
# COMPACT_ATOMS: atom_id res chain seq x y z
N ALA A 1 -10.69 -2.54 -23.41
CA ALA A 1 -9.32 -2.31 -22.89
C ALA A 1 -9.05 -3.35 -21.81
N ASP A 2 -7.79 -3.80 -21.68
CA ASP A 2 -7.40 -4.74 -20.62
C ASP A 2 -7.42 -4.00 -19.27
N LYS A 3 -8.26 -4.45 -18.33
CA LYS A 3 -8.41 -3.89 -16.98
C LYS A 3 -7.07 -3.83 -16.23
N LEU A 4 -6.18 -4.79 -16.45
CA LEU A 4 -4.85 -4.85 -15.82
C LEU A 4 -3.97 -3.65 -16.14
N ASN A 5 -4.26 -2.93 -17.22
CA ASN A 5 -3.52 -1.71 -17.56
C ASN A 5 -3.68 -0.62 -16.51
N LEU A 6 -4.77 -0.65 -15.72
CA LEU A 6 -4.95 0.25 -14.57
C LEU A 6 -3.90 0.06 -13.46
N LEU A 7 -3.29 -1.13 -13.37
CA LEU A 7 -2.16 -1.38 -12.46
C LEU A 7 -0.82 -1.28 -13.16
N ARG A 8 -0.73 -1.72 -14.43
CA ARG A 8 0.52 -1.71 -15.19
C ARG A 8 1.10 -0.31 -15.39
N ILE A 9 0.26 0.72 -15.45
CA ILE A 9 0.71 2.10 -15.59
C ILE A 9 1.59 2.54 -14.41
N PHE A 10 1.28 2.07 -13.19
CA PHE A 10 2.11 2.34 -12.01
C PHE A 10 3.41 1.53 -12.03
N GLU A 11 3.36 0.28 -12.49
CA GLU A 11 4.56 -0.57 -12.66
C GLU A 11 5.52 0.07 -13.67
N GLU A 12 5.01 0.55 -14.81
CA GLU A 12 5.82 1.27 -15.80
C GLU A 12 6.37 2.58 -15.26
N GLY A 13 5.59 3.34 -14.49
CA GLY A 13 6.04 4.55 -13.83
C GLY A 13 7.21 4.30 -12.86
N LEU A 14 7.18 3.20 -12.10
CA LEU A 14 8.30 2.80 -11.24
C LEU A 14 9.50 2.31 -12.04
N ARG A 15 9.26 1.51 -13.09
CA ARG A 15 10.31 0.93 -13.93
C ARG A 15 11.09 1.99 -14.70
N THR A 16 10.41 2.97 -15.25
CA THR A 16 11.01 4.03 -16.08
C THR A 16 11.46 5.25 -15.29
N GLY A 17 10.96 5.41 -14.07
CA GLY A 17 11.16 6.63 -13.27
C GLY A 17 10.36 7.83 -13.78
N LEU A 18 9.57 7.68 -14.86
CA LEU A 18 8.78 8.75 -15.44
C LEU A 18 7.52 9.06 -14.62
N LEU A 19 7.04 10.28 -14.75
CA LEU A 19 5.76 10.70 -14.19
C LEU A 19 4.63 10.26 -15.14
N ILE A 20 3.53 9.77 -14.56
CA ILE A 20 2.31 9.46 -15.30
C ILE A 20 1.73 10.79 -15.83
N HIS A 21 1.41 10.81 -17.11
CA HIS A 21 0.86 12.01 -17.75
C HIS A 21 -0.54 12.37 -17.18
N PRO A 22 -0.88 13.66 -17.01
CA PRO A 22 -2.17 14.06 -16.42
C PRO A 22 -3.41 13.49 -17.13
N ASN A 23 -3.35 13.30 -18.45
CA ASN A 23 -4.46 12.68 -19.19
C ASN A 23 -4.65 11.19 -18.81
N GLU A 24 -3.55 10.46 -18.65
CA GLU A 24 -3.57 9.07 -18.20
C GLU A 24 -4.12 8.96 -16.76
N MET A 25 -3.73 9.89 -15.88
CA MET A 25 -4.26 9.96 -14.52
C MET A 25 -5.78 10.17 -14.51
N ARG A 26 -6.31 11.06 -15.37
CA ARG A 26 -7.77 11.26 -15.51
C ARG A 26 -8.48 10.02 -16.03
N MET A 27 -7.88 9.33 -17.01
CA MET A 27 -8.43 8.07 -17.54
C MET A 27 -8.48 6.99 -16.46
N VAL A 28 -7.43 6.87 -15.65
CA VAL A 28 -7.40 5.93 -14.52
C VAL A 28 -8.51 6.24 -13.54
N SER A 29 -8.64 7.50 -13.07
CA SER A 29 -9.69 7.89 -12.11
C SER A 29 -11.11 7.72 -12.69
N ALA A 30 -11.28 7.89 -14.00
CA ALA A 30 -12.58 7.68 -14.67
C ALA A 30 -12.91 6.20 -14.90
N SER A 31 -12.00 5.28 -14.64
CA SER A 31 -12.13 3.84 -14.92
C SER A 31 -12.06 2.98 -13.66
N LEU A 32 -12.27 3.56 -12.47
CA LEU A 32 -12.19 2.83 -11.19
C LEU A 32 -13.26 1.74 -11.06
N ASP A 33 -14.41 1.90 -11.73
CA ASP A 33 -15.47 0.91 -11.84
C ASP A 33 -15.02 -0.42 -12.49
N GLN A 34 -13.92 -0.40 -13.25
CA GLN A 34 -13.34 -1.60 -13.85
C GLN A 34 -12.53 -2.43 -12.84
N ILE A 35 -12.21 -1.87 -11.66
CA ILE A 35 -11.55 -2.58 -10.56
C ILE A 35 -12.63 -3.28 -9.74
N ASP A 36 -13.16 -4.34 -10.29
CA ASP A 36 -14.21 -5.19 -9.73
C ASP A 36 -13.61 -6.37 -8.94
N ASP A 37 -14.50 -7.19 -8.36
CA ASP A 37 -14.09 -8.36 -7.57
C ASP A 37 -13.29 -9.37 -8.41
N ASP A 38 -13.63 -9.54 -9.69
CA ASP A 38 -12.89 -10.43 -10.59
C ASP A 38 -11.45 -9.95 -10.78
N MET A 39 -11.23 -8.63 -10.88
CA MET A 39 -9.89 -8.07 -10.96
C MET A 39 -9.11 -8.23 -9.65
N ARG A 40 -9.75 -8.06 -8.50
CA ARG A 40 -9.13 -8.20 -7.17
C ARG A 40 -8.61 -9.60 -6.92
N ILE A 41 -9.36 -10.64 -7.36
CA ILE A 41 -8.95 -12.06 -7.22
C ILE A 41 -8.09 -12.55 -8.39
N ASN A 42 -7.88 -11.75 -9.42
CA ASN A 42 -7.07 -12.14 -10.58
C ASN A 42 -5.60 -12.32 -10.19
N PRO A 43 -5.00 -13.52 -10.42
CA PRO A 43 -3.62 -13.79 -10.02
C PRO A 43 -2.60 -12.84 -10.65
N GLU A 44 -2.85 -12.39 -11.87
CA GLU A 44 -1.95 -11.45 -12.56
C GLU A 44 -2.06 -10.03 -11.97
N ALA A 45 -3.26 -9.57 -11.62
CA ALA A 45 -3.45 -8.31 -10.91
C ALA A 45 -2.72 -8.31 -9.55
N GLN A 46 -2.86 -9.39 -8.80
CA GLN A 46 -2.16 -9.59 -7.52
C GLN A 46 -0.65 -9.64 -7.72
N ARG A 47 -0.15 -10.30 -8.77
CA ARG A 47 1.27 -10.35 -9.12
C ARG A 47 1.81 -8.94 -9.41
N ILE A 48 1.08 -8.15 -10.21
CA ILE A 48 1.48 -6.77 -10.53
C ILE A 48 1.51 -5.94 -9.26
N PHE A 49 0.46 -5.98 -8.43
CA PHE A 49 0.39 -5.23 -7.18
C PHE A 49 1.53 -5.60 -6.22
N MET A 50 1.78 -6.89 -6.02
CA MET A 50 2.91 -7.36 -5.21
C MET A 50 4.25 -6.95 -5.81
N GLY A 51 4.36 -6.88 -7.13
CA GLY A 51 5.53 -6.36 -7.83
C GLY A 51 5.80 -4.88 -7.52
N LEU A 52 4.74 -4.06 -7.46
CA LEU A 52 4.84 -2.65 -7.06
C LEU A 52 5.41 -2.50 -5.65
N MET A 53 5.04 -3.40 -4.74
CA MET A 53 5.49 -3.38 -3.34
C MET A 53 6.92 -3.89 -3.15
N LEU A 54 7.31 -4.95 -3.87
CA LEU A 54 8.49 -5.76 -3.54
C LEU A 54 9.62 -5.68 -4.55
N LYS A 55 9.31 -5.36 -5.82
CA LYS A 55 10.28 -5.44 -6.93
C LYS A 55 11.05 -4.15 -7.14
N HIS A 56 10.41 -3.03 -6.87
CA HIS A 56 10.97 -1.69 -7.08
C HIS A 56 11.36 -1.06 -5.74
N GLY A 57 12.43 -0.30 -5.71
CA GLY A 57 12.98 0.29 -4.48
C GLY A 57 12.11 1.41 -3.87
N ASN A 58 11.08 1.91 -4.56
CA ASN A 58 10.28 3.06 -4.15
C ASN A 58 8.78 2.74 -4.18
N PRO A 59 8.27 1.76 -3.39
CA PRO A 59 6.86 1.39 -3.40
C PRO A 59 5.94 2.56 -3.03
N GLU A 60 6.37 3.45 -2.14
CA GLU A 60 5.60 4.61 -1.71
C GLU A 60 5.23 5.54 -2.86
N ARG A 61 6.05 5.64 -3.89
CA ARG A 61 5.78 6.49 -5.06
C ARG A 61 4.54 6.01 -5.83
N ALA A 62 4.43 4.70 -6.05
CA ALA A 62 3.26 4.12 -6.71
C ALA A 62 2.04 4.17 -5.79
N LEU A 63 2.17 3.76 -4.52
CA LEU A 63 1.07 3.72 -3.57
C LEU A 63 0.46 5.09 -3.33
N ARG A 64 1.28 6.13 -3.18
CA ARG A 64 0.78 7.50 -3.02
C ARG A 64 -0.03 7.93 -4.25
N ARG A 65 0.48 7.66 -5.45
CA ARG A 65 -0.25 7.99 -6.67
C ARG A 65 -1.52 7.15 -6.83
N MET A 66 -1.49 5.86 -6.49
CA MET A 66 -2.68 5.00 -6.47
C MET A 66 -3.72 5.51 -5.47
N ASN A 67 -3.28 5.98 -4.29
CA ASN A 67 -4.16 6.55 -3.27
C ASN A 67 -4.83 7.84 -3.77
N GLU A 68 -4.05 8.76 -4.33
CA GLU A 68 -4.55 10.03 -4.88
C GLU A 68 -5.59 9.83 -6.00
N LEU A 69 -5.45 8.77 -6.80
CA LEU A 69 -6.35 8.46 -7.91
C LEU A 69 -7.52 7.54 -7.51
N GLY A 70 -7.60 7.10 -6.25
CA GLY A 70 -8.63 6.19 -5.76
C GLY A 70 -8.41 4.71 -6.10
N VAL A 71 -7.34 4.37 -6.82
CA VAL A 71 -7.03 2.99 -7.25
C VAL A 71 -6.74 2.09 -6.05
N LEU A 72 -6.06 2.62 -5.02
CA LEU A 72 -5.67 1.82 -3.86
C LEU A 72 -6.91 1.33 -3.08
N ALA A 73 -7.86 2.21 -2.79
CA ALA A 73 -9.12 1.86 -2.14
C ALA A 73 -10.02 0.98 -3.03
N ALA A 74 -10.02 1.21 -4.35
CA ALA A 74 -10.75 0.37 -5.28
C ALA A 74 -10.20 -1.05 -5.35
N PHE A 75 -8.87 -1.22 -5.30
CA PHE A 75 -8.21 -2.53 -5.36
C PHE A 75 -8.21 -3.26 -4.01
N ILE A 76 -8.08 -2.51 -2.90
CA ILE A 76 -8.12 -3.01 -1.51
C ILE A 76 -9.26 -2.28 -0.78
N PRO A 77 -10.50 -2.80 -0.82
CA PRO A 77 -11.66 -2.13 -0.23
C PRO A 77 -11.51 -1.85 1.28
N GLU A 78 -10.73 -2.66 1.99
CA GLU A 78 -10.42 -2.48 3.40
C GLU A 78 -9.59 -1.21 3.67
N PHE A 79 -8.98 -0.63 2.63
CA PHE A 79 -8.23 0.61 2.72
C PHE A 79 -9.14 1.85 2.66
N GLU A 80 -10.35 1.73 2.08
CA GLU A 80 -11.28 2.86 1.93
C GLU A 80 -11.60 3.59 3.24
N PRO A 81 -11.88 2.91 4.38
CA PRO A 81 -12.21 3.58 5.63
C PRO A 81 -11.11 4.46 6.20
N ILE A 82 -9.84 4.21 5.83
CA ILE A 82 -8.70 4.97 6.34
C ILE A 82 -8.24 6.09 5.41
N VAL A 83 -8.79 6.15 4.18
CA VAL A 83 -8.47 7.22 3.23
C VAL A 83 -8.91 8.56 3.80
N ALA A 84 -7.98 9.52 3.84
CA ALA A 84 -8.19 10.86 4.40
C ALA A 84 -8.69 10.89 5.86
N MET A 85 -8.65 9.76 6.59
CA MET A 85 -8.99 9.74 8.00
C MET A 85 -7.95 10.52 8.80
N MET A 86 -8.41 11.55 9.52
CA MET A 86 -7.57 12.31 10.44
C MET A 86 -7.68 11.73 11.85
N GLN A 87 -6.55 11.39 12.45
CA GLN A 87 -6.50 11.16 13.90
C GLN A 87 -6.34 12.49 14.62
N PHE A 88 -7.37 12.90 15.36
CA PHE A 88 -7.34 14.13 16.17
C PHE A 88 -6.55 13.91 17.47
N ASN A 89 -5.23 13.73 17.36
CA ASN A 89 -4.35 13.82 18.52
C ASN A 89 -3.13 14.69 18.19
N MET A 90 -2.50 15.24 19.23
CA MET A 90 -1.40 16.19 19.10
C MET A 90 -0.11 15.60 18.50
N TYR A 91 -0.08 14.32 18.25
CA TYR A 91 1.13 13.59 17.83
C TYR A 91 1.13 13.15 16.36
N HIS A 92 0.02 13.32 15.62
CA HIS A 92 -0.10 12.84 14.25
C HIS A 92 -0.24 14.01 13.26
N SER A 93 0.77 14.16 12.41
CA SER A 93 0.82 15.20 11.35
C SER A 93 0.25 14.71 10.01
N TYR A 94 -0.11 13.41 9.90
CA TYR A 94 -0.56 12.78 8.68
C TYR A 94 -1.92 12.13 8.84
N THR A 95 -2.66 11.99 7.74
CA THR A 95 -3.81 11.10 7.66
C THR A 95 -3.38 9.64 7.79
N VAL A 96 -4.28 8.74 8.15
CA VAL A 96 -3.96 7.32 8.41
C VAL A 96 -3.43 6.62 7.16
N ASP A 97 -4.01 6.91 6.00
CA ASP A 97 -3.55 6.41 4.71
C ASP A 97 -2.14 6.89 4.37
N GLU A 98 -1.84 8.18 4.53
CA GLU A 98 -0.51 8.72 4.29
C GLU A 98 0.51 8.15 5.28
N HIS A 99 0.13 7.99 6.56
CA HIS A 99 1.02 7.38 7.54
C HIS A 99 1.34 5.92 7.16
N THR A 100 0.36 5.14 6.72
CA THR A 100 0.58 3.77 6.24
C THR A 100 1.58 3.73 5.08
N ILE A 101 1.46 4.66 4.14
CA ILE A 101 2.39 4.78 3.01
C ILE A 101 3.80 5.16 3.50
N GLN A 102 3.92 6.04 4.52
CA GLN A 102 5.21 6.42 5.11
C GLN A 102 5.88 5.22 5.82
N VAL A 103 5.12 4.39 6.52
CA VAL A 103 5.65 3.16 7.15
C VAL A 103 6.22 2.23 6.07
N ILE A 104 5.49 2.03 4.97
CA ILE A 104 5.95 1.20 3.84
C ILE A 104 7.23 1.79 3.22
N LYS A 105 7.32 3.11 3.09
CA LYS A 105 8.54 3.79 2.64
C LYS A 105 9.72 3.50 3.56
N SER A 106 9.53 3.67 4.88
CA SER A 106 10.59 3.42 5.87
C SER A 106 11.06 1.97 5.82
N LEU A 107 10.14 1.00 5.68
CA LEU A 107 10.48 -0.40 5.53
C LEU A 107 11.33 -0.65 4.27
N ALA A 108 10.97 -0.05 3.14
CA ALA A 108 11.74 -0.16 1.91
C ALA A 108 13.14 0.48 2.04
N GLN A 109 13.27 1.58 2.78
CA GLN A 109 14.56 2.22 3.05
C GLN A 109 15.45 1.36 3.97
N ILE A 110 14.87 0.73 4.99
CA ILE A 110 15.61 -0.19 5.87
C ILE A 110 16.11 -1.41 5.06
N GLU A 111 15.29 -1.95 4.16
CA GLU A 111 15.70 -3.05 3.27
C GLU A 111 16.88 -2.68 2.37
N ARG A 112 16.98 -1.43 1.93
CA ARG A 112 18.10 -0.92 1.13
C ARG A 112 19.30 -0.50 1.97
N VAL A 113 19.25 -0.73 3.29
CA VAL A 113 20.32 -0.35 4.24
C VAL A 113 20.54 1.17 4.32
N GLU A 114 19.56 1.96 3.87
CA GLU A 114 19.66 3.43 3.88
C GLU A 114 19.47 4.03 5.29
N LEU A 115 18.83 3.30 6.21
CA LEU A 115 18.56 3.73 7.58
C LEU A 115 19.32 2.90 8.64
N GLU A 116 20.42 2.24 8.27
CA GLU A 116 21.18 1.40 9.20
C GLU A 116 21.73 2.18 10.39
N GLU A 117 22.20 3.38 10.16
CA GLU A 117 22.74 4.26 11.21
C GLU A 117 21.64 4.79 12.15
N GLU A 118 20.46 5.08 11.61
CA GLU A 118 19.32 5.63 12.37
C GLU A 118 18.52 4.54 13.10
N LEU A 119 18.40 3.35 12.50
CA LEU A 119 17.59 2.23 12.96
C LEU A 119 18.37 0.89 12.94
N PRO A 120 19.46 0.76 13.69
CA PRO A 120 20.35 -0.41 13.62
C PRO A 120 19.67 -1.73 14.02
N ILE A 121 18.79 -1.69 15.03
CA ILE A 121 18.04 -2.89 15.49
C ILE A 121 17.05 -3.35 14.42
N ALA A 122 16.29 -2.43 13.82
CA ALA A 122 15.33 -2.78 12.77
C ALA A 122 16.04 -3.32 11.53
N SER A 123 17.20 -2.75 11.17
CA SER A 123 18.02 -3.21 10.05
C SER A 123 18.56 -4.61 10.28
N SER A 124 19.06 -4.93 11.48
CA SER A 124 19.55 -6.27 11.82
C SER A 124 18.44 -7.33 11.76
N ILE A 125 17.24 -7.01 12.29
CA ILE A 125 16.08 -7.90 12.27
C ILE A 125 15.68 -8.23 10.83
N LEU A 126 15.69 -7.24 9.93
CA LEU A 126 15.34 -7.44 8.52
C LEU A 126 16.38 -8.24 7.76
N GLN A 127 17.67 -8.09 8.07
CA GLN A 127 18.75 -8.86 7.48
C GLN A 127 18.72 -10.34 7.91
N GLU A 128 18.15 -10.68 9.06
CA GLU A 128 17.96 -12.04 9.54
C GLU A 128 16.91 -12.87 8.77
N GLY A 129 16.26 -12.30 7.77
CA GLY A 129 15.44 -13.04 6.80
C GLY A 129 13.94 -13.08 7.08
N ILE A 130 13.38 -12.03 7.62
CA ILE A 130 11.92 -11.91 7.77
C ILE A 130 11.24 -11.93 6.38
N ASN A 131 10.11 -12.64 6.30
CA ASN A 131 9.31 -12.66 5.08
C ASN A 131 8.77 -11.25 4.75
N ARG A 132 9.33 -10.64 3.70
CA ARG A 132 8.99 -9.28 3.25
C ARG A 132 7.50 -9.08 3.05
N LYS A 133 6.80 -10.07 2.47
CA LYS A 133 5.35 -10.00 2.24
C LYS A 133 4.57 -9.85 3.55
N VAL A 134 4.93 -10.63 4.56
CA VAL A 134 4.30 -10.57 5.88
C VAL A 134 4.55 -9.22 6.54
N MET A 135 5.74 -8.68 6.41
CA MET A 135 6.11 -7.39 6.98
C MET A 135 5.30 -6.24 6.38
N TYR A 136 5.15 -6.18 5.05
CA TYR A 136 4.36 -5.15 4.39
C TYR A 136 2.86 -5.26 4.69
N VAL A 137 2.32 -6.48 4.77
CA VAL A 137 0.94 -6.73 5.20
C VAL A 137 0.75 -6.31 6.65
N GLY A 138 1.68 -6.69 7.55
CA GLY A 138 1.65 -6.31 8.97
C GLY A 138 1.73 -4.80 9.19
N ALA A 139 2.52 -4.08 8.39
CA ALA A 139 2.59 -2.62 8.44
C ALA A 139 1.25 -1.96 8.08
N GLY A 140 0.55 -2.49 7.07
CA GLY A 140 -0.80 -2.05 6.71
C GLY A 140 -1.85 -2.36 7.77
N GLN A 141 -1.69 -3.46 8.52
CA GLN A 141 -2.63 -3.90 9.56
C GLN A 141 -2.36 -3.27 10.94
N SER A 142 -1.13 -2.87 11.26
CA SER A 142 -0.78 -2.37 12.59
C SER A 142 -1.56 -1.11 13.00
N TRP A 143 -2.00 -0.32 12.03
CA TRP A 143 -2.84 0.85 12.22
C TRP A 143 -4.28 0.51 12.58
N CYS A 144 -4.81 -0.59 12.04
CA CYS A 144 -6.15 -1.08 12.37
C CYS A 144 -6.23 -1.58 13.81
N ILE A 145 -5.10 -2.05 14.38
CA ILE A 145 -5.06 -2.64 15.74
C ILE A 145 -4.94 -1.57 16.83
N ASN A 146 -4.28 -0.44 16.56
CA ASN A 146 -4.03 0.62 17.54
C ASN A 146 -5.13 1.69 17.63
N ASN A 147 -6.20 1.58 16.83
CA ASN A 147 -7.32 2.50 16.92
C ASN A 147 -8.30 1.99 17.98
N GLU A 148 -8.41 2.70 19.11
CA GLU A 148 -9.31 2.38 20.22
C GLU A 148 -10.81 2.36 19.85
N ASP A 149 -11.17 2.84 18.68
CA ASP A 149 -12.56 2.91 18.19
C ASP A 149 -13.06 1.63 17.48
N GLY A 150 -12.50 0.48 17.72
CA GLY A 150 -13.08 -0.86 17.50
C GLY A 150 -13.80 -1.19 16.17
N LEU A 151 -14.07 -0.23 15.29
CA LEU A 151 -14.85 -0.44 14.07
C LEU A 151 -14.03 -1.04 12.93
N VAL A 152 -12.77 -0.67 12.82
CA VAL A 152 -11.86 -1.16 11.76
C VAL A 152 -11.32 -2.54 12.11
N THR A 153 -11.07 -2.79 13.40
CA THR A 153 -10.60 -4.11 13.90
C THR A 153 -11.60 -5.23 13.69
N ARG A 154 -12.91 -4.98 13.66
CA ARG A 154 -13.92 -6.03 13.46
C ARG A 154 -13.97 -6.59 12.03
N ARG A 155 -13.58 -5.84 11.00
CA ARG A 155 -13.60 -6.33 9.61
C ARG A 155 -12.35 -7.11 9.22
N VAL A 156 -11.19 -6.73 9.72
CA VAL A 156 -9.92 -7.41 9.40
C VAL A 156 -9.73 -8.67 10.25
N GLY A 157 -10.23 -8.69 11.49
CA GLY A 157 -10.15 -9.85 12.40
C GLY A 157 -11.17 -10.95 12.14
N GLY A 158 -12.17 -10.72 11.29
CA GLY A 158 -13.25 -11.69 10.99
C GLY A 158 -12.88 -12.82 10.01
N GLY A 159 -11.68 -12.79 9.45
CA GLY A 159 -11.24 -13.73 8.40
C GLY A 159 -10.24 -14.80 8.83
N ILE A 160 -9.78 -14.82 10.07
CA ILE A 160 -8.82 -15.82 10.53
C ILE A 160 -9.35 -16.52 11.79
N GLY A 161 -9.99 -17.65 11.56
CA GLY A 161 -10.08 -18.69 12.57
C GLY A 161 -11.47 -18.93 13.16
N LYS A 162 -12.22 -19.78 12.52
CA LYS A 162 -12.98 -20.85 13.18
C LYS A 162 -12.88 -22.08 12.29
N ASN A 163 -11.97 -22.91 12.61
CA ASN A 163 -12.11 -24.37 12.60
C ASN A 163 -11.07 -24.93 13.58
#